data_c5dbb6eac34054437b6a62aef116dda0
#
_entry.id   c5dbb6eac34054437b6a62aef116dda0
#
_cell.length_a   1.000
_cell.length_b   1.000
_cell.length_c   1.000
_cell.angle_alpha   90.00
_cell.angle_beta   90.00
_cell.angle_gamma   90.00
#
_symmetry.space_group_name_H-M   'P 1'
#
loop_
_entity.id
_entity.type
_entity.pdbx_description
1 polymer ?
#
loop_
_entity_poly.entity_id
_entity_poly.type
_entity_poly.pdbx_seq_one_letter_code
_entity_poly.pdbx_strand_id
1 'polypeptide(L)'
;MNIDNFNYELPNKLIAQYPLKNRGDSKLLVANPLTHIIQDLSFSNFIKLINPNDLIIFNNTKVIKARLFGQKETGGKIEILIEQVLDDQKALAMIKSSKKINMDFKIILSDRYVVQILKRKENLFLIKLNQGSFYELMELNGH
;
A
#
# COMPACT_ATOMS: atom_id res chain seq x y z
N MET A 1 12.25 -24.92 -7.21
CA MET A 1 13.20 -23.93 -6.69
C MET A 1 13.03 -23.91 -5.18
N ASN A 2 14.06 -24.16 -4.38
CA ASN A 2 13.94 -24.17 -2.92
C ASN A 2 14.08 -22.72 -2.42
N ILE A 3 13.16 -22.30 -1.52
CA ILE A 3 13.15 -20.96 -0.93
C ILE A 3 14.42 -20.68 -0.11
N ASP A 4 15.01 -21.71 0.48
CA ASP A 4 16.25 -21.61 1.25
C ASP A 4 17.45 -21.09 0.44
N ASN A 5 17.42 -21.27 -0.90
CA ASN A 5 18.45 -20.74 -1.79
C ASN A 5 18.47 -19.20 -1.86
N PHE A 6 17.43 -18.54 -1.34
CA PHE A 6 17.31 -17.08 -1.28
C PHE A 6 17.51 -16.54 0.13
N ASN A 7 17.82 -17.43 1.10
CA ASN A 7 18.08 -17.02 2.46
C ASN A 7 19.52 -16.53 2.59
N TYR A 8 19.70 -15.31 3.03
CA TYR A 8 20.99 -14.70 3.28
C TYR A 8 20.91 -13.72 4.46
N GLU A 9 22.04 -13.48 5.10
CA GLU A 9 22.13 -12.49 6.17
C GLU A 9 22.08 -11.07 5.59
N LEU A 10 21.01 -10.32 5.90
CA LEU A 10 20.86 -8.92 5.51
C LEU A 10 21.10 -8.00 6.70
N PRO A 11 22.27 -7.32 6.79
CA PRO A 11 22.52 -6.37 7.87
C PRO A 11 21.54 -5.20 7.83
N ASN A 12 20.96 -4.86 8.97
CA ASN A 12 19.96 -3.77 9.08
C ASN A 12 20.45 -2.42 8.54
N LYS A 13 21.77 -2.15 8.62
CA LYS A 13 22.41 -0.93 8.10
C LYS A 13 22.32 -0.79 6.58
N LEU A 14 22.06 -1.89 5.85
CA LEU A 14 21.93 -1.89 4.39
C LEU A 14 20.48 -1.64 3.95
N ILE A 15 19.52 -1.64 4.89
CA ILE A 15 18.11 -1.35 4.59
C ILE A 15 17.91 0.16 4.67
N ALA A 16 17.60 0.78 3.53
CA ALA A 16 17.31 2.20 3.47
C ALA A 16 16.08 2.55 4.30
N GLN A 17 16.20 3.56 5.18
CA GLN A 17 15.12 4.04 6.04
C GLN A 17 14.40 5.27 5.46
N TYR A 18 15.05 5.97 4.53
CA TYR A 18 14.54 7.19 3.92
C TYR A 18 14.80 7.17 2.42
N PRO A 19 13.89 7.76 1.60
CA PRO A 19 14.14 7.94 0.18
C PRO A 19 15.28 8.94 -0.03
N LEU A 20 15.98 8.82 -1.15
CA LEU A 20 16.98 9.81 -1.56
C LEU A 20 16.31 11.14 -1.91
N LYS A 21 17.04 12.24 -1.69
CA LYS A 21 16.56 13.58 -2.01
C LYS A 21 16.24 13.72 -3.51
N ASN A 22 17.11 13.19 -4.37
CA ASN A 22 16.89 13.13 -5.81
C ASN A 22 16.65 11.70 -6.23
N ARG A 23 15.56 11.43 -6.96
CA ARG A 23 15.20 10.08 -7.43
C ARG A 23 16.26 9.42 -8.32
N GLY A 24 16.96 10.22 -9.13
CA GLY A 24 17.99 9.75 -10.06
C GLY A 24 19.29 9.28 -9.40
N ASP A 25 19.50 9.58 -8.12
CA ASP A 25 20.73 9.26 -7.40
C ASP A 25 20.72 7.83 -6.82
N SER A 26 19.61 7.10 -6.99
CA SER A 26 19.51 5.71 -6.56
C SER A 26 20.57 4.83 -7.22
N LYS A 27 21.08 3.87 -6.47
CA LYS A 27 22.00 2.87 -7.02
C LYS A 27 21.28 1.94 -8.00
N LEU A 28 21.98 1.55 -9.03
CA LEU A 28 21.53 0.60 -10.04
C LEU A 28 22.52 -0.56 -10.12
N LEU A 29 22.05 -1.77 -9.81
CA LEU A 29 22.80 -2.99 -10.04
C LEU A 29 22.50 -3.49 -11.44
N VAL A 30 23.52 -3.63 -12.27
CA VAL A 30 23.42 -4.22 -13.61
C VAL A 30 24.05 -5.60 -13.57
N ALA A 31 23.27 -6.64 -13.84
CA ALA A 31 23.72 -8.01 -13.88
C ALA A 31 23.51 -8.58 -15.30
N ASN A 32 24.57 -9.04 -15.92
CA ASN A 32 24.50 -9.72 -17.22
C ASN A 32 24.59 -11.24 -17.00
N PRO A 33 23.50 -11.99 -17.24
CA PRO A 33 23.44 -13.42 -16.97
C PRO A 33 24.33 -14.25 -17.93
N LEU A 34 24.68 -13.70 -19.11
CA LEU A 34 25.51 -14.40 -20.09
C LEU A 34 27.02 -14.27 -19.78
N THR A 35 27.42 -13.10 -19.34
CA THR A 35 28.84 -12.81 -19.04
C THR A 35 29.18 -12.93 -17.55
N HIS A 36 28.17 -13.10 -16.71
CA HIS A 36 28.28 -13.08 -15.24
C HIS A 36 28.91 -11.80 -14.66
N ILE A 37 28.92 -10.72 -15.44
CA ILE A 37 29.44 -9.42 -15.00
C ILE A 37 28.36 -8.70 -14.20
N ILE A 38 28.76 -8.20 -13.02
CA ILE A 38 27.93 -7.37 -12.15
C ILE A 38 28.60 -5.99 -12.05
N GLN A 39 27.80 -4.93 -12.23
CA GLN A 39 28.27 -3.55 -12.17
C GLN A 39 27.35 -2.71 -11.28
N ASP A 40 27.94 -1.88 -10.43
CA ASP A 40 27.26 -0.88 -9.62
C ASP A 40 27.30 0.46 -10.33
N LEU A 41 26.14 0.98 -10.70
CA LEU A 41 25.97 2.25 -11.38
C LEU A 41 25.00 3.16 -10.59
N SER A 42 24.82 4.38 -11.07
CA SER A 42 23.71 5.24 -10.66
C SER A 42 22.52 5.01 -11.59
N PHE A 43 21.29 5.16 -11.08
CA PHE A 43 20.07 5.00 -11.86
C PHE A 43 20.01 5.96 -13.08
N SER A 44 20.65 7.12 -13.00
CA SER A 44 20.81 8.04 -14.13
C SER A 44 21.50 7.41 -15.35
N ASN A 45 22.27 6.33 -15.16
CA ASN A 45 22.87 5.58 -16.27
C ASN A 45 21.91 4.60 -16.94
N PHE A 46 20.70 4.38 -16.39
CA PHE A 46 19.73 3.44 -16.94
C PHE A 46 19.42 3.69 -18.41
N ILE A 47 19.28 4.96 -18.80
CA ILE A 47 18.98 5.36 -20.19
C ILE A 47 20.06 4.86 -21.16
N LYS A 48 21.33 4.79 -20.73
CA LYS A 48 22.45 4.33 -21.57
C LYS A 48 22.45 2.82 -21.80
N LEU A 49 21.66 2.09 -21.01
CA LEU A 49 21.54 0.63 -21.11
C LEU A 49 20.40 0.20 -22.03
N ILE A 50 19.54 1.15 -22.43
CA ILE A 50 18.37 0.88 -23.26
C ILE A 50 18.74 0.99 -24.72
N ASN A 51 18.31 0.02 -25.52
CA ASN A 51 18.48 0.01 -26.96
C ASN A 51 17.20 0.50 -27.67
N PRO A 52 17.29 1.01 -28.90
CA PRO A 52 16.12 1.51 -29.64
C PRO A 52 14.97 0.51 -29.84
N ASN A 53 15.26 -0.80 -29.76
CA ASN A 53 14.29 -1.88 -29.93
C ASN A 53 13.74 -2.43 -28.61
N ASP A 54 14.15 -1.88 -27.47
CA ASP A 54 13.67 -2.32 -26.17
C ASP A 54 12.28 -1.74 -25.89
N LEU A 55 11.38 -2.55 -25.37
CA LEU A 55 10.09 -2.12 -24.84
C LEU A 55 10.18 -1.97 -23.31
N ILE A 56 10.00 -0.76 -22.81
CA ILE A 56 10.01 -0.48 -21.38
C ILE A 56 8.57 -0.40 -20.87
N ILE A 57 8.24 -1.23 -19.91
CA ILE A 57 6.92 -1.26 -19.29
C ILE A 57 7.02 -0.67 -17.88
N PHE A 58 6.22 0.36 -17.59
CA PHE A 58 6.14 1.00 -16.29
C PHE A 58 4.80 0.75 -15.64
N ASN A 59 4.81 0.61 -14.31
CA ASN A 59 3.59 0.71 -13.53
C ASN A 59 3.25 2.19 -13.35
N ASN A 60 2.10 2.63 -13.87
CA ASN A 60 1.57 3.98 -13.69
C ASN A 60 0.41 4.05 -12.69
N THR A 61 0.19 2.98 -11.92
CA THR A 61 -0.85 2.93 -10.89
C THR A 61 -0.54 3.96 -9.79
N LYS A 62 -1.47 4.89 -9.58
CA LYS A 62 -1.37 5.86 -8.49
C LYS A 62 -1.69 5.18 -7.16
N VAL A 63 -0.79 5.29 -6.20
CA VAL A 63 -1.07 4.88 -4.81
C VAL A 63 -2.06 5.88 -4.21
N ILE A 64 -3.18 5.36 -3.70
CA ILE A 64 -4.18 6.14 -2.98
C ILE A 64 -3.97 6.00 -1.47
N LYS A 65 -4.42 6.99 -0.71
CA LYS A 65 -4.34 7.01 0.76
C LYS A 65 -5.40 6.09 1.37
N ALA A 66 -5.29 4.79 1.14
CA ALA A 66 -6.32 3.80 1.45
C ALA A 66 -6.43 3.44 2.95
N ARG A 67 -5.50 3.93 3.78
CA ARG A 67 -5.47 3.64 5.21
C ARG A 67 -6.20 4.73 5.99
N LEU A 68 -7.21 4.33 6.75
CA LEU A 68 -8.04 5.22 7.56
C LEU A 68 -7.94 4.84 9.04
N PHE A 69 -7.85 5.83 9.90
CA PHE A 69 -7.88 5.63 11.34
C PHE A 69 -9.19 6.16 11.92
N GLY A 70 -9.74 5.43 12.87
CA GLY A 70 -10.98 5.80 13.53
C GLY A 70 -11.12 5.15 14.89
N GLN A 71 -12.29 5.26 15.45
CA GLN A 71 -12.61 4.68 16.75
C GLN A 71 -14.04 4.12 16.77
N LYS A 72 -14.25 3.14 17.61
CA LYS A 72 -15.58 2.65 17.96
C LYS A 72 -16.33 3.70 18.76
N GLU A 73 -17.66 3.62 18.78
CA GLU A 73 -18.48 4.42 19.72
C GLU A 73 -18.02 4.27 21.18
N THR A 74 -17.43 3.12 21.52
CA THR A 74 -16.86 2.84 22.86
C THR A 74 -15.42 3.33 23.04
N GLY A 75 -14.86 4.11 22.11
CA GLY A 75 -13.53 4.71 22.18
C GLY A 75 -12.37 3.81 21.73
N GLY A 76 -12.59 2.56 21.37
CA GLY A 76 -11.52 1.64 20.91
C GLY A 76 -10.99 2.05 19.53
N LYS A 77 -9.66 2.15 19.41
CA LYS A 77 -8.99 2.49 18.14
C LYS A 77 -9.21 1.43 17.08
N ILE A 78 -9.42 1.87 15.85
CA ILE A 78 -9.60 1.03 14.65
C ILE A 78 -8.73 1.56 13.52
N GLU A 79 -8.15 0.64 12.78
CA GLU A 79 -7.49 0.89 11.50
C GLU A 79 -8.30 0.17 10.41
N ILE A 80 -8.64 0.89 9.34
CA ILE A 80 -9.32 0.38 8.15
C ILE A 80 -8.36 0.53 6.98
N LEU A 81 -8.15 -0.53 6.23
CA LEU A 81 -7.46 -0.48 4.94
C LEU A 81 -8.47 -0.79 3.83
N ILE A 82 -8.76 0.18 3.01
CA ILE A 82 -9.65 0.02 1.86
C ILE A 82 -8.95 -0.84 0.81
N GLU A 83 -9.55 -1.98 0.49
CA GLU A 83 -9.04 -2.90 -0.51
C GLU A 83 -9.66 -2.64 -1.88
N GLN A 84 -10.97 -2.38 -1.89
CA GLN A 84 -11.71 -2.11 -3.12
C GLN A 84 -12.90 -1.19 -2.84
N VAL A 85 -13.01 -0.11 -3.58
CA VAL A 85 -14.22 0.72 -3.63
C VAL A 85 -15.19 0.10 -4.63
N LEU A 86 -16.42 -0.22 -4.17
CA LEU A 86 -17.46 -0.85 -4.99
C LEU A 86 -18.38 0.18 -5.61
N ASP A 87 -18.75 1.18 -4.83
CA ASP A 87 -19.50 2.37 -5.25
C ASP A 87 -19.11 3.54 -4.32
N ASP A 88 -19.71 4.71 -4.52
CA ASP A 88 -19.37 5.90 -3.72
C ASP A 88 -19.42 5.65 -2.21
N GLN A 89 -20.40 4.86 -1.76
CA GLN A 89 -20.64 4.64 -0.34
C GLN A 89 -20.32 3.22 0.14
N LYS A 90 -19.87 2.30 -0.72
CA LYS A 90 -19.55 0.92 -0.31
C LYS A 90 -18.13 0.55 -0.71
N ALA A 91 -17.45 -0.14 0.19
CA ALA A 91 -16.13 -0.66 -0.05
C ALA A 91 -15.93 -2.01 0.64
N LEU A 92 -14.97 -2.78 0.13
CA LEU A 92 -14.36 -3.91 0.82
C LEU A 92 -13.10 -3.40 1.51
N ALA A 93 -12.93 -3.77 2.78
CA ALA A 93 -11.82 -3.32 3.60
C ALA A 93 -11.34 -4.38 4.58
N MET A 94 -10.06 -4.36 4.87
CA MET A 94 -9.51 -5.01 6.07
C MET A 94 -9.69 -4.08 7.27
N ILE A 95 -10.08 -4.64 8.42
CA ILE A 95 -10.26 -3.87 9.65
C ILE A 95 -9.43 -4.50 10.76
N LYS A 96 -8.55 -3.69 11.36
CA LYS A 96 -7.75 -4.09 12.51
C LYS A 96 -8.26 -3.40 13.77
N SER A 97 -8.45 -4.19 14.82
CA SER A 97 -8.94 -3.73 16.12
C SER A 97 -8.35 -4.61 17.23
N SER A 98 -8.15 -4.05 18.42
CA SER A 98 -7.69 -4.79 19.60
C SER A 98 -8.70 -5.80 20.14
N LYS A 99 -10.01 -5.60 19.87
CA LYS A 99 -11.09 -6.50 20.30
C LYS A 99 -11.86 -6.97 19.07
N LYS A 100 -12.54 -8.12 19.19
CA LYS A 100 -13.40 -8.69 18.14
C LYS A 100 -14.37 -7.64 17.60
N ILE A 101 -14.50 -7.63 16.29
CA ILE A 101 -15.42 -6.74 15.58
C ILE A 101 -16.73 -7.50 15.41
N ASN A 102 -17.80 -6.95 15.98
CA ASN A 102 -19.15 -7.45 15.77
C ASN A 102 -19.76 -6.76 14.56
N MET A 103 -20.74 -7.40 13.94
CA MET A 103 -21.61 -6.78 12.93
C MET A 103 -22.38 -5.64 13.64
N ASP A 104 -22.80 -4.65 12.90
CA ASP A 104 -23.54 -3.48 13.37
C ASP A 104 -22.71 -2.40 14.12
N PHE A 105 -21.42 -2.58 14.25
CA PHE A 105 -20.58 -1.49 14.76
C PHE A 105 -20.52 -0.32 13.79
N LYS A 106 -20.66 0.85 14.38
CA LYS A 106 -20.30 2.10 13.72
C LYS A 106 -18.88 2.47 14.09
N ILE A 107 -18.13 2.88 13.08
CA ILE A 107 -16.75 3.35 13.22
C ILE A 107 -16.76 4.83 12.88
N ILE A 108 -16.38 5.65 13.83
CA ILE A 108 -16.26 7.09 13.70
C ILE A 108 -14.87 7.38 13.15
N LEU A 109 -14.78 7.93 11.96
CA LEU A 109 -13.51 8.31 11.34
C LEU A 109 -13.21 9.80 11.55
N SER A 110 -14.26 10.62 11.60
CA SER A 110 -14.22 12.04 11.96
C SER A 110 -15.62 12.50 12.35
N ASP A 111 -15.80 13.75 12.71
CA ASP A 111 -17.12 14.33 13.02
C ASP A 111 -18.10 14.20 11.86
N ARG A 112 -17.60 14.12 10.64
CA ARG A 112 -18.41 14.03 9.40
C ARG A 112 -18.62 12.59 8.95
N TYR A 113 -17.63 11.73 9.09
CA TYR A 113 -17.61 10.41 8.45
C TYR A 113 -17.76 9.27 9.45
N VAL A 114 -18.80 8.48 9.23
CA VAL A 114 -19.11 7.27 10.00
C VAL A 114 -19.23 6.09 9.04
N VAL A 115 -18.57 5.00 9.37
CA VAL A 115 -18.62 3.75 8.60
C VAL A 115 -19.41 2.70 9.37
N GLN A 116 -20.35 2.06 8.71
CA GLN A 116 -21.10 0.92 9.21
C GLN A 116 -20.58 -0.37 8.58
N ILE A 117 -20.44 -1.44 9.36
CA ILE A 117 -20.09 -2.77 8.88
C ILE A 117 -21.37 -3.48 8.48
N LEU A 118 -21.48 -3.85 7.19
CA LEU A 118 -22.67 -4.53 6.66
C LEU A 118 -22.54 -6.05 6.69
N LYS A 119 -21.36 -6.57 6.31
CA LYS A 119 -21.13 -8.02 6.18
C LYS A 119 -19.62 -8.32 6.30
N ARG A 120 -19.32 -9.48 6.83
CA ARG A 120 -17.97 -10.06 6.77
C ARG A 120 -17.91 -11.08 5.64
N LYS A 121 -16.86 -11.00 4.83
CA LYS A 121 -16.52 -11.94 3.76
C LYS A 121 -15.08 -12.38 3.95
N GLU A 122 -14.88 -13.55 4.53
CA GLU A 122 -13.53 -14.07 4.87
C GLU A 122 -12.73 -13.10 5.74
N ASN A 123 -11.65 -12.53 5.19
CA ASN A 123 -10.78 -11.57 5.85
C ASN A 123 -11.18 -10.11 5.59
N LEU A 124 -12.18 -9.87 4.75
CA LEU A 124 -12.67 -8.55 4.38
C LEU A 124 -14.02 -8.25 5.02
N PHE A 125 -14.29 -6.98 5.19
CA PHE A 125 -15.57 -6.46 5.63
C PHE A 125 -16.18 -5.61 4.49
N LEU A 126 -17.44 -5.87 4.17
CA LEU A 126 -18.23 -4.94 3.38
C LEU A 126 -18.67 -3.83 4.31
N ILE A 127 -18.24 -2.62 4.01
CA ILE A 127 -18.52 -1.42 4.79
C ILE A 127 -19.31 -0.39 3.99
N LYS A 128 -20.08 0.41 4.70
CA LYS A 128 -20.90 1.50 4.12
C LYS A 128 -20.57 2.81 4.81
N LEU A 129 -20.33 3.84 4.02
CA LEU A 129 -20.14 5.22 4.46
C LEU A 129 -21.50 5.90 4.63
N ASN A 130 -21.65 6.76 5.62
CA ASN A 130 -22.89 7.48 5.92
C ASN A 130 -23.21 8.58 4.90
N GLN A 131 -22.18 9.22 4.34
CA GLN A 131 -22.32 10.32 3.36
C GLN A 131 -21.03 10.54 2.58
N GLY A 132 -21.10 11.23 1.44
CA GLY A 132 -19.95 11.48 0.55
C GLY A 132 -19.50 10.24 -0.19
N SER A 133 -18.24 10.20 -0.58
CA SER A 133 -17.63 9.06 -1.26
C SER A 133 -16.38 8.56 -0.52
N PHE A 134 -16.04 7.27 -0.73
CA PHE A 134 -14.80 6.73 -0.20
C PHE A 134 -13.56 7.42 -0.78
N TYR A 135 -13.62 7.88 -2.03
CA TYR A 135 -12.50 8.61 -2.64
C TYR A 135 -12.27 9.96 -1.97
N GLU A 136 -13.35 10.71 -1.70
CA GLU A 136 -13.28 11.97 -0.96
C GLU A 136 -12.75 11.74 0.46
N LEU A 137 -13.28 10.74 1.16
CA LEU A 137 -12.83 10.37 2.50
C LEU A 137 -11.35 10.03 2.54
N MET A 138 -10.86 9.21 1.60
CA MET A 138 -9.45 8.82 1.52
C MET A 138 -8.54 10.00 1.21
N GLU A 139 -8.96 10.92 0.34
CA GLU A 139 -8.16 12.11 0.04
C GLU A 139 -8.02 13.04 1.25
N LEU A 140 -9.10 13.23 2.02
CA LEU A 140 -9.14 14.14 3.18
C LEU A 140 -8.54 13.53 4.46
N ASN A 141 -8.79 12.26 4.73
CA ASN A 141 -8.50 11.61 6.01
C ASN A 141 -7.57 10.38 5.88
N GLY A 142 -7.18 10.02 4.66
CA GLY A 142 -6.36 8.84 4.39
C GLY A 142 -4.86 9.06 4.58
N HIS A 143 -4.17 7.94 4.77
CA HIS A 143 -2.71 7.85 4.94
C HIS A 143 -2.12 6.81 3.98
#